data_40bf2e528947a5f94c048ca2dba174f3
#
_entry.id   40bf2e528947a5f94c048ca2dba174f3
#
_cell.length_a   1.000
_cell.length_b   1.000
_cell.length_c   1.000
_cell.angle_alpha   90.00
_cell.angle_beta   90.00
_cell.angle_gamma   90.00
#
_symmetry.space_group_name_H-M   'P 1'
#
loop_
_entity.id
_entity.type
_entity.pdbx_description
1 polymer ?
#
loop_
_entity_poly.entity_id
_entity_poly.type
_entity_poly.pdbx_seq_one_letter_code
_entity_poly.pdbx_strand_id
1 'polypeptide(L)'
;ATALTEAGYVGEDVENILLKLIQAADGDVKRAEKGIIYIDEIDKIGRKAENPSITRDVSGEGVQQALLKIIEGTTASVPPGGGRKHPHQEFLEIDTTNILFIAAGAFAGIEEIVRQRQRREVGAQLVGFGATLAKDSARDVFTSPVRPEDLHKFGLIPEFIGRLPVIATVQDLG
;
A
#
# COMPACT_ATOMS: atom_id res chain seq x y z
N ALA A 1 -15.92 -0.44 5.36
CA ALA A 1 -14.83 -0.68 4.44
C ALA A 1 -15.32 -0.36 3.04
N THR A 2 -14.57 0.43 2.31
CA THR A 2 -14.89 0.75 0.91
C THR A 2 -13.87 0.01 0.08
N ALA A 3 -14.34 -0.87 -0.81
CA ALA A 3 -13.48 -1.46 -1.82
C ALA A 3 -12.95 -0.35 -2.73
N LEU A 4 -11.66 -0.29 -2.92
CA LEU A 4 -11.04 0.47 -4.00
C LEU A 4 -11.30 -0.34 -5.26
N THR A 5 -12.32 0.06 -6.04
CA THR A 5 -12.75 -0.71 -7.21
C THR A 5 -11.85 -0.46 -8.41
N GLU A 6 -11.56 -1.56 -9.14
CA GLU A 6 -10.74 -1.58 -10.35
C GLU A 6 -11.27 -0.74 -11.53
N ALA A 7 -12.49 -0.22 -11.47
CA ALA A 7 -13.21 0.22 -12.67
C ALA A 7 -13.70 1.65 -12.64
N GLY A 8 -12.98 2.58 -12.09
CA GLY A 8 -13.44 3.94 -12.28
C GLY A 8 -12.71 4.97 -11.42
N TYR A 9 -12.36 6.04 -12.00
CA TYR A 9 -12.06 7.33 -11.39
C TYR A 9 -11.18 7.29 -10.12
N VAL A 10 -9.96 6.82 -10.26
CA VAL A 10 -8.95 6.73 -9.19
C VAL A 10 -8.85 8.01 -8.34
N GLY A 11 -9.14 9.18 -8.92
CA GLY A 11 -9.18 10.45 -8.21
C GLY A 11 -10.38 10.59 -7.27
N GLU A 12 -11.56 10.11 -7.69
CA GLU A 12 -12.77 10.16 -6.86
C GLU A 12 -12.68 9.23 -5.65
N ASP A 13 -12.02 8.09 -5.78
CA ASP A 13 -11.83 7.14 -4.68
C ASP A 13 -10.97 7.74 -3.55
N VAL A 14 -9.93 8.48 -3.90
CA VAL A 14 -9.06 9.16 -2.93
C VAL A 14 -9.79 10.32 -2.24
N GLU A 15 -10.55 11.12 -2.99
CA GLU A 15 -11.40 12.17 -2.43
C GLU A 15 -12.45 11.58 -1.47
N ASN A 16 -13.05 10.43 -1.82
CA ASN A 16 -13.99 9.70 -0.97
C ASN A 16 -13.40 9.16 0.33
N ILE A 17 -12.13 8.74 0.32
CA ILE A 17 -11.41 8.32 1.55
C ILE A 17 -11.34 9.50 2.53
N LEU A 18 -10.94 10.67 2.05
CA LEU A 18 -10.84 11.88 2.87
C LEU A 18 -12.21 12.37 3.33
N LEU A 19 -13.22 12.31 2.45
CA LEU A 19 -14.60 12.66 2.81
C LEU A 19 -15.11 11.79 3.96
N LYS A 20 -14.88 10.49 3.92
CA LYS A 20 -15.25 9.58 5.01
C LYS A 20 -14.53 9.89 6.32
N LEU A 21 -13.27 10.29 6.25
CA LEU A 21 -12.53 10.73 7.43
C LEU A 21 -13.15 11.98 8.04
N ILE A 22 -13.51 12.97 7.20
CA ILE A 22 -14.21 14.20 7.65
C ILE A 22 -15.57 13.87 8.26
N GLN A 23 -16.35 12.97 7.64
CA GLN A 23 -17.63 12.50 8.18
C GLN A 23 -17.48 11.79 9.52
N ALA A 24 -16.46 10.95 9.68
CA ALA A 24 -16.14 10.29 10.94
C ALA A 24 -15.70 11.26 12.05
N ALA A 25 -15.27 12.45 11.66
CA ALA A 25 -14.95 13.56 12.56
C ALA A 25 -16.14 14.54 12.76
N ASP A 26 -17.36 14.11 12.44
CA ASP A 26 -18.58 14.93 12.55
C ASP A 26 -18.53 16.22 11.70
N GLY A 27 -17.81 16.22 10.59
CA GLY A 27 -17.60 17.36 9.72
C GLY A 27 -16.49 18.32 10.16
N ASP A 28 -15.84 18.04 11.28
CA ASP A 28 -14.72 18.85 11.78
C ASP A 28 -13.43 18.50 11.03
N VAL A 29 -13.05 19.34 10.07
CA VAL A 29 -11.84 19.16 9.26
C VAL A 29 -10.57 19.16 10.13
N LYS A 30 -10.47 20.04 11.14
CA LYS A 30 -9.30 20.13 11.99
C LYS A 30 -9.11 18.90 12.87
N ARG A 31 -10.19 18.24 13.25
CA ARG A 31 -10.17 16.95 13.93
C ARG A 31 -9.79 15.83 12.96
N ALA A 32 -10.31 15.86 11.72
CA ALA A 32 -9.98 14.89 10.68
C ALA A 32 -8.49 14.91 10.31
N GLU A 33 -7.85 16.08 10.27
CA GLU A 33 -6.41 16.25 10.00
C GLU A 33 -5.49 15.51 10.99
N LYS A 34 -6.01 15.06 12.13
CA LYS A 34 -5.32 14.27 13.16
C LYS A 34 -5.87 12.84 13.25
N GLY A 35 -6.57 12.42 12.23
CA GLY A 35 -7.22 11.13 12.18
C GLY A 35 -6.32 9.99 11.71
N ILE A 36 -6.92 8.81 11.61
CA ILE A 36 -6.26 7.59 11.14
C ILE A 36 -7.05 7.07 9.94
N ILE A 37 -6.34 6.78 8.84
CA ILE A 37 -6.89 6.10 7.68
C ILE A 37 -6.32 4.69 7.66
N TYR A 38 -7.21 3.69 7.73
CA TYR A 38 -6.86 2.28 7.57
C TYR A 38 -7.29 1.79 6.20
N ILE A 39 -6.34 1.31 5.41
CA ILE A 39 -6.55 0.77 4.06
C ILE A 39 -6.30 -0.72 4.11
N ASP A 40 -7.35 -1.51 3.92
CA ASP A 40 -7.26 -2.96 3.86
C ASP A 40 -7.05 -3.45 2.42
N GLU A 41 -6.59 -4.70 2.28
CA GLU A 41 -6.37 -5.35 0.98
C GLU A 41 -5.43 -4.57 0.04
N ILE A 42 -4.42 -3.90 0.59
CA ILE A 42 -3.48 -3.09 -0.21
C ILE A 42 -2.69 -3.95 -1.23
N ASP A 43 -2.56 -5.25 -0.97
CA ASP A 43 -1.96 -6.20 -1.89
C ASP A 43 -2.74 -6.35 -3.22
N LYS A 44 -4.04 -6.01 -3.23
CA LYS A 44 -4.88 -6.08 -4.44
C LYS A 44 -4.56 -4.98 -5.46
N ILE A 45 -3.95 -3.88 -5.03
CA ILE A 45 -3.47 -2.83 -5.92
C ILE A 45 -2.02 -3.03 -6.36
N GLY A 46 -1.41 -4.15 -5.99
CA GLY A 46 -0.10 -4.56 -6.48
C GLY A 46 -0.13 -4.84 -7.99
N ARG A 47 0.91 -4.42 -8.69
CA ARG A 47 1.09 -4.66 -10.12
C ARG A 47 1.32 -6.16 -10.34
N LYS A 48 0.43 -6.84 -11.05
CA LYS A 48 0.64 -8.24 -11.44
C LYS A 48 1.72 -8.31 -12.51
N ALA A 49 2.81 -9.01 -12.23
CA ALA A 49 4.00 -9.09 -13.08
C ALA A 49 3.80 -9.89 -14.40
N GLU A 50 2.65 -10.50 -14.66
CA GLU A 50 2.51 -11.55 -15.69
C GLU A 50 1.57 -11.24 -16.88
N ASN A 51 1.20 -9.98 -17.13
CA ASN A 51 0.51 -9.71 -18.40
C ASN A 51 1.17 -8.58 -19.18
N PRO A 52 1.99 -8.91 -20.21
CA PRO A 52 2.46 -7.92 -21.18
C PRO A 52 1.35 -7.59 -22.21
N SER A 53 0.09 -7.53 -21.80
CA SER A 53 -0.93 -7.01 -22.68
C SER A 53 -0.81 -5.48 -22.70
N ILE A 54 -0.75 -4.95 -23.90
CA ILE A 54 -0.61 -3.53 -24.29
C ILE A 54 -1.78 -2.65 -23.79
N THR A 55 -2.71 -3.19 -23.06
CA THR A 55 -3.74 -2.46 -22.34
C THR A 55 -3.15 -1.92 -21.03
N ARG A 56 -2.99 -0.60 -21.01
CA ARG A 56 -2.67 0.20 -19.85
C ARG A 56 -3.29 -0.42 -18.61
N ASP A 57 -2.43 -0.95 -17.71
CA ASP A 57 -2.88 -1.45 -16.40
C ASP A 57 -3.30 -0.25 -15.56
N VAL A 58 -4.56 0.13 -15.70
CA VAL A 58 -5.15 1.30 -15.06
C VAL A 58 -5.43 1.03 -13.58
N SER A 59 -5.42 -0.25 -13.16
CA SER A 59 -5.88 -0.66 -11.84
C SER A 59 -4.80 -0.63 -10.75
N GLY A 60 -3.57 -1.01 -11.03
CA GLY A 60 -2.54 -1.19 -10.01
C GLY A 60 -1.73 0.07 -9.70
N GLU A 61 -0.92 0.53 -10.65
CA GLU A 61 0.01 1.64 -10.45
C GLU A 61 -0.71 2.98 -10.29
N GLY A 62 -1.79 3.22 -11.04
CA GLY A 62 -2.56 4.46 -10.96
C GLY A 62 -3.20 4.68 -9.59
N VAL A 63 -3.71 3.61 -8.95
CA VAL A 63 -4.26 3.66 -7.60
C VAL A 63 -3.17 3.95 -6.57
N GLN A 64 -2.01 3.30 -6.69
CA GLN A 64 -0.86 3.56 -5.82
C GLN A 64 -0.40 5.02 -5.93
N GLN A 65 -0.30 5.57 -7.14
CA GLN A 65 0.08 6.97 -7.37
C GLN A 65 -0.96 7.95 -6.81
N ALA A 66 -2.24 7.64 -6.89
CA ALA A 66 -3.29 8.48 -6.33
C ALA A 66 -3.27 8.49 -4.79
N LEU A 67 -3.08 7.32 -4.17
CA LEU A 67 -2.89 7.21 -2.72
C LEU A 67 -1.62 7.93 -2.26
N LEU A 68 -0.56 7.85 -3.05
CA LEU A 68 0.71 8.49 -2.76
C LEU A 68 0.56 10.01 -2.55
N LYS A 69 -0.29 10.67 -3.34
CA LYS A 69 -0.54 12.12 -3.21
C LYS A 69 -1.02 12.52 -1.82
N ILE A 70 -1.92 11.71 -1.21
CA ILE A 70 -2.41 12.01 0.14
C ILE A 70 -1.46 11.54 1.24
N ILE A 71 -0.70 10.47 1.01
CA ILE A 71 0.27 9.94 1.97
C ILE A 71 1.51 10.86 2.06
N GLU A 72 1.88 11.53 0.98
CA GLU A 72 3.00 12.50 0.96
C GLU A 72 2.76 13.74 1.80
N GLY A 73 1.52 14.03 2.12
CA GLY A 73 1.10 15.24 2.80
C GLY A 73 0.84 16.38 1.83
N THR A 74 -0.43 16.73 1.68
CA THR A 74 -0.89 17.81 0.79
C THR A 74 -2.17 18.40 1.33
N THR A 75 -2.51 19.61 0.88
CA THR A 75 -3.86 20.13 1.03
C THR A 75 -4.72 19.60 -0.10
N ALA A 76 -5.71 18.79 0.25
CA ALA A 76 -6.66 18.21 -0.69
C ALA A 76 -8.00 18.92 -0.62
N SER A 77 -8.62 19.13 -1.77
CA SER A 77 -9.98 19.72 -1.88
C SER A 77 -11.00 18.61 -2.07
N VAL A 78 -11.91 18.47 -1.13
CA VAL A 78 -12.89 17.38 -1.07
C VAL A 78 -14.29 17.94 -1.27
N PRO A 79 -15.07 17.44 -2.25
CA PRO A 79 -16.46 17.85 -2.43
C PRO A 79 -17.33 17.30 -1.28
N PRO A 80 -18.11 18.14 -0.57
CA PRO A 80 -18.86 17.71 0.62
C PRO A 80 -19.98 16.72 0.33
N GLY A 81 -20.42 16.60 -0.93
CA GLY A 81 -21.51 15.71 -1.35
C GLY A 81 -21.07 14.38 -2.00
N GLY A 82 -19.78 14.13 -2.18
CA GLY A 82 -19.28 12.93 -2.88
C GLY A 82 -19.65 12.86 -4.35
N GLY A 83 -18.69 12.74 -5.23
CA GLY A 83 -18.85 12.24 -6.61
C GLY A 83 -19.40 13.19 -7.68
N ARG A 84 -20.26 14.15 -7.43
CA ARG A 84 -20.72 15.12 -8.43
C ARG A 84 -20.32 16.54 -8.06
N LYS A 85 -19.40 17.09 -8.84
CA LYS A 85 -18.99 18.51 -8.73
C LYS A 85 -20.14 19.40 -9.21
N HIS A 86 -20.86 20.03 -8.29
CA HIS A 86 -21.79 21.09 -8.64
C HIS A 86 -21.03 22.43 -8.77
N PRO A 87 -21.33 23.29 -9.77
CA PRO A 87 -20.52 24.47 -10.08
C PRO A 87 -20.52 25.57 -8.99
N HIS A 88 -21.30 25.42 -7.92
CA HIS A 88 -21.39 26.38 -6.81
C HIS A 88 -21.16 25.74 -5.44
N GLN A 89 -20.54 24.54 -5.39
CA GLN A 89 -20.29 23.84 -4.14
C GLN A 89 -18.95 24.26 -3.57
N GLU A 90 -18.92 24.72 -2.32
CA GLU A 90 -17.67 24.98 -1.60
C GLU A 90 -16.98 23.64 -1.28
N PHE A 91 -15.71 23.51 -1.68
CA PHE A 91 -14.90 22.34 -1.36
C PHE A 91 -14.36 22.47 0.07
N LEU A 92 -14.29 21.34 0.76
CA LEU A 92 -13.61 21.25 2.03
C LEU A 92 -12.12 21.05 1.78
N GLU A 93 -11.28 21.92 2.35
CA GLU A 93 -9.84 21.76 2.29
C GLU A 93 -9.34 21.02 3.53
N ILE A 94 -8.59 19.94 3.33
CA ILE A 94 -8.00 19.14 4.39
C ILE A 94 -6.49 18.96 4.17
N ASP A 95 -5.71 19.24 5.20
CA ASP A 95 -4.27 18.99 5.22
C ASP A 95 -3.99 17.54 5.68
N THR A 96 -3.42 16.74 4.81
CA THR A 96 -3.17 15.31 5.07
C THR A 96 -1.84 15.03 5.77
N THR A 97 -1.03 16.05 6.05
CA THR A 97 0.34 15.92 6.57
C THR A 97 0.40 15.17 7.91
N ASN A 98 -0.58 15.36 8.78
CA ASN A 98 -0.63 14.75 10.11
C ASN A 98 -1.62 13.57 10.23
N ILE A 99 -2.15 13.08 9.12
CA ILE A 99 -2.99 11.89 9.10
C ILE A 99 -2.10 10.64 9.15
N LEU A 100 -2.40 9.72 10.08
CA LEU A 100 -1.74 8.42 10.13
C LEU A 100 -2.36 7.48 9.09
N PHE A 101 -1.54 6.94 8.20
CA PHE A 101 -1.94 5.92 7.23
C PHE A 101 -1.46 4.54 7.67
N ILE A 102 -2.37 3.59 7.73
CA ILE A 102 -2.09 2.18 8.01
C ILE A 102 -2.59 1.38 6.81
N ALA A 103 -1.70 0.69 6.14
CA ALA A 103 -2.02 -0.18 5.03
C ALA A 103 -1.82 -1.64 5.45
N ALA A 104 -2.79 -2.49 5.18
CA ALA A 104 -2.75 -3.91 5.49
C ALA A 104 -3.17 -4.76 4.28
N GLY A 105 -2.69 -5.99 4.22
CA GLY A 105 -3.04 -6.95 3.19
C GLY A 105 -2.51 -8.34 3.51
N ALA A 106 -3.07 -9.36 2.87
CA ALA A 106 -2.65 -10.74 3.05
C ALA A 106 -1.32 -11.05 2.37
N PHE A 107 -0.98 -10.34 1.29
CA PHE A 107 0.24 -10.54 0.49
C PHE A 107 0.54 -12.01 0.16
N ALA A 108 -0.50 -12.75 -0.27
CA ALA A 108 -0.38 -14.17 -0.58
C ALA A 108 0.77 -14.42 -1.58
N GLY A 109 1.71 -15.29 -1.20
CA GLY A 109 2.89 -15.62 -2.02
C GLY A 109 4.14 -14.78 -1.72
N ILE A 110 4.08 -13.82 -0.80
CA ILE A 110 5.25 -13.02 -0.43
C ILE A 110 6.35 -13.89 0.21
N GLU A 111 5.97 -14.98 0.87
CA GLU A 111 6.90 -15.93 1.49
C GLU A 111 7.87 -16.54 0.47
N GLU A 112 7.38 -16.79 -0.76
CA GLU A 112 8.25 -17.31 -1.82
C GLU A 112 9.25 -16.26 -2.29
N ILE A 113 8.85 -14.98 -2.36
CA ILE A 113 9.74 -13.87 -2.69
C ILE A 113 10.85 -13.73 -1.62
N VAL A 114 10.46 -13.79 -0.34
CA VAL A 114 11.41 -13.75 0.79
C VAL A 114 12.37 -14.94 0.73
N ARG A 115 11.87 -16.16 0.48
CA ARG A 115 12.67 -17.38 0.35
C ARG A 115 13.68 -17.27 -0.79
N GLN A 116 13.28 -16.76 -1.95
CA GLN A 116 14.17 -16.54 -3.08
C GLN A 116 15.26 -15.51 -2.78
N ARG A 117 14.93 -14.44 -2.06
CA ARG A 117 15.93 -13.47 -1.59
C ARG A 117 16.94 -14.12 -0.67
N GLN A 118 16.50 -14.86 0.33
CA GLN A 118 17.38 -15.57 1.27
C GLN A 118 18.31 -16.55 0.55
N ARG A 119 17.80 -17.35 -0.39
CA ARG A 119 18.62 -18.27 -1.19
C ARG A 119 19.72 -17.56 -1.96
N ARG A 120 19.43 -16.37 -2.53
CA ARG A 120 20.42 -15.55 -3.23
C ARG A 120 21.48 -15.00 -2.27
N GLU A 121 21.07 -14.52 -1.10
CA GLU A 121 21.98 -14.00 -0.07
C GLU A 121 22.92 -15.10 0.44
N VAL A 122 22.39 -16.29 0.74
CA VAL A 122 23.19 -17.45 1.15
C VAL A 122 24.08 -17.93 0.00
N GLY A 123 23.57 -18.02 -1.22
CA GLY A 123 24.36 -18.41 -2.39
C GLY A 123 25.50 -17.43 -2.68
N ALA A 124 25.31 -16.16 -2.49
CA ALA A 124 26.36 -15.15 -2.63
C ALA A 124 27.45 -15.26 -1.54
N GLN A 125 27.08 -15.71 -0.34
CA GLN A 125 28.04 -15.98 0.74
C GLN A 125 28.83 -17.31 0.55
N LEU A 126 28.25 -18.24 -0.23
CA LEU A 126 28.81 -19.58 -0.47
C LEU A 126 29.83 -19.66 -1.62
N VAL A 127 30.17 -18.55 -2.28
CA VAL A 127 31.25 -18.49 -3.29
C VAL A 127 32.66 -18.51 -2.63
N GLY A 128 32.78 -19.15 -1.48
CA GLY A 128 34.03 -19.43 -0.78
C GLY A 128 34.23 -20.93 -0.56
N PHE A 129 35.43 -21.42 -0.79
CA PHE A 129 35.82 -22.83 -0.61
C PHE A 129 35.37 -23.34 0.77
N GLY A 130 34.47 -24.34 0.83
CA GLY A 130 34.16 -25.10 2.04
C GLY A 130 32.76 -24.93 2.65
N ALA A 131 31.79 -24.34 1.93
CA ALA A 131 30.45 -24.15 2.44
C ALA A 131 29.62 -25.44 2.41
N THR A 132 29.25 -25.93 3.58
CA THR A 132 28.23 -26.98 3.75
C THR A 132 26.83 -26.36 3.55
N LEU A 133 26.08 -26.94 2.63
CA LEU A 133 24.66 -26.59 2.42
C LEU A 133 23.87 -26.83 3.73
N ALA A 134 23.57 -25.78 4.47
CA ALA A 134 22.60 -25.84 5.53
C ALA A 134 21.23 -26.20 4.92
N LYS A 135 20.66 -27.34 5.37
CA LYS A 135 19.29 -27.71 4.99
C LYS A 135 18.35 -26.61 5.46
N ASP A 136 17.76 -25.90 4.50
CA ASP A 136 16.68 -24.95 4.75
C ASP A 136 15.57 -25.65 5.57
N SER A 137 15.50 -25.37 6.85
CA SER A 137 14.34 -25.76 7.62
C SER A 137 13.20 -24.80 7.23
N ALA A 138 12.06 -25.35 6.89
CA ALA A 138 10.86 -24.57 6.54
C ALA A 138 10.43 -23.57 7.65
N ARG A 139 11.02 -23.69 8.84
CA ARG A 139 10.77 -22.80 9.99
C ARG A 139 11.48 -21.46 9.89
N ASP A 140 12.59 -21.34 9.15
CA ASP A 140 13.38 -20.10 9.11
C ASP A 140 12.77 -19.02 8.21
N VAL A 141 11.84 -19.37 7.30
CA VAL A 141 11.17 -18.42 6.42
C VAL A 141 10.23 -17.50 7.18
N PHE A 142 9.56 -18.03 8.21
CA PHE A 142 8.62 -17.26 9.04
C PHE A 142 9.31 -16.28 10.01
N THR A 143 10.61 -16.41 10.20
CA THR A 143 11.39 -15.55 11.11
C THR A 143 12.08 -14.39 10.38
N SER A 144 12.17 -14.43 9.06
CA SER A 144 12.80 -13.34 8.30
C SER A 144 11.79 -12.23 8.05
N PRO A 145 12.14 -10.99 8.44
CA PRO A 145 11.24 -9.86 8.19
C PRO A 145 11.10 -9.59 6.69
N VAL A 146 9.89 -9.21 6.28
CA VAL A 146 9.63 -8.68 4.94
C VAL A 146 10.37 -7.36 4.79
N ARG A 147 11.04 -7.19 3.66
CA ARG A 147 11.82 -5.99 3.34
C ARG A 147 11.14 -5.18 2.22
N PRO A 148 11.47 -3.89 2.08
CA PRO A 148 10.96 -3.05 0.99
C PRO A 148 11.14 -3.66 -0.40
N GLU A 149 12.26 -4.32 -0.64
CA GLU A 149 12.56 -5.00 -1.92
C GLU A 149 11.63 -6.18 -2.21
N ASP A 150 11.13 -6.88 -1.19
CA ASP A 150 10.16 -7.97 -1.34
C ASP A 150 8.80 -7.40 -1.76
N LEU A 151 8.37 -6.30 -1.15
CA LEU A 151 7.15 -5.59 -1.52
C LEU A 151 7.21 -5.01 -2.94
N HIS A 152 8.38 -4.51 -3.35
CA HIS A 152 8.59 -4.06 -4.72
C HIS A 152 8.44 -5.22 -5.72
N LYS A 153 9.05 -6.38 -5.44
CA LYS A 153 8.88 -7.58 -6.27
C LYS A 153 7.45 -8.10 -6.29
N PHE A 154 6.71 -7.90 -5.20
CA PHE A 154 5.31 -8.26 -5.13
C PHE A 154 4.43 -7.39 -6.05
N GLY A 155 4.85 -6.14 -6.33
CA GLY A 155 4.16 -5.25 -7.25
C GLY A 155 3.82 -3.87 -6.70
N LEU A 156 4.28 -3.52 -5.50
CA LEU A 156 4.17 -2.16 -5.00
C LEU A 156 5.28 -1.27 -5.58
N ILE A 157 4.92 -0.03 -5.94
CA ILE A 157 5.91 0.91 -6.48
C ILE A 157 6.86 1.41 -5.39
N PRO A 158 8.14 1.67 -5.71
CA PRO A 158 9.14 2.10 -4.73
C PRO A 158 8.76 3.37 -3.98
N GLU A 159 8.14 4.33 -4.64
CA GLU A 159 7.71 5.60 -4.05
C GLU A 159 6.64 5.37 -2.97
N PHE A 160 5.70 4.45 -3.21
CA PHE A 160 4.66 4.09 -2.26
C PHE A 160 5.25 3.40 -1.02
N ILE A 161 6.17 2.45 -1.23
CA ILE A 161 6.87 1.75 -0.16
C ILE A 161 7.69 2.74 0.68
N GLY A 162 8.36 3.68 0.03
CA GLY A 162 9.19 4.69 0.70
C GLY A 162 8.42 5.61 1.63
N ARG A 163 7.11 5.78 1.40
CA ARG A 163 6.23 6.59 2.26
C ARG A 163 5.58 5.80 3.40
N LEU A 164 5.73 4.48 3.41
CA LEU A 164 5.28 3.57 4.47
C LEU A 164 6.50 2.86 5.09
N PRO A 165 7.35 3.59 5.85
CA PRO A 165 8.66 3.09 6.26
C PRO A 165 8.59 2.00 7.34
N VAL A 166 7.48 1.89 8.05
CA VAL A 166 7.29 0.87 9.09
C VAL A 166 6.58 -0.33 8.48
N ILE A 167 7.27 -1.45 8.40
CA ILE A 167 6.76 -2.73 7.92
C ILE A 167 6.65 -3.67 9.10
N ALA A 168 5.46 -4.24 9.31
CA ALA A 168 5.22 -5.24 10.33
C ALA A 168 4.56 -6.47 9.71
N THR A 169 4.96 -7.66 10.17
CA THR A 169 4.34 -8.93 9.81
C THR A 169 3.59 -9.47 11.01
N VAL A 170 2.38 -9.96 10.78
CA VAL A 170 1.53 -10.59 11.79
C VAL A 170 1.57 -12.10 11.54
N GLN A 171 1.77 -12.88 12.58
CA GLN A 171 1.70 -14.34 12.51
C GLN A 171 0.26 -14.81 12.74
N ASP A 172 -0.08 -15.95 12.16
CA ASP A 172 -1.35 -16.60 12.46
C ASP A 172 -1.47 -16.89 13.96
N LEU A 173 -2.62 -16.54 14.51
CA LEU A 173 -2.98 -16.94 15.86
C LEU A 173 -3.22 -18.45 15.85
N GLY A 174 -2.30 -19.21 16.43
CA GLY A 174 -2.39 -20.66 16.57
C GLY A 174 -3.57 -21.13 17.43
#